data_1c692c523cd5023c64141d9c43b454e6
#
_entry.id   1c692c523cd5023c64141d9c43b454e6
#
_cell.length_a   1.000
_cell.length_b   1.000
_cell.length_c   1.000
_cell.angle_alpha   90.00
_cell.angle_beta   90.00
_cell.angle_gamma   90.00
#
_symmetry.space_group_name_H-M   'P 1'
#
loop_
_entity.id
_entity.type
_entity.pdbx_description
1 polymer ?
#
loop_
_entity_poly.entity_id
_entity_poly.type
_entity_poly.pdbx_seq_one_letter_code
_entity_poly.pdbx_strand_id
1 'polypeptide(L)'
;MKVVIVGAGTLGLQIARELAAENRDVVVLERNPDIAKGIANELDCLVTVGNLDDLGEIGLEDADWFIALTGSDNANIVACGLVAETFSRPKTIARVRSPYFISLQSRKRRLLGVDYILNPEAETAQAVARIIFRGMSSEIIDVKEAGIQLRKLRASEDGRFPGKSLSEVRSSVGRDFMVPAVIREGELHIPSGNHIFESNDIVFLLGEPKELDRLFGYSNRAGLKLRRMLQFGAGALGRQVLRELGVPVLEKGYSRKKVKDKAPNALSFNF
;
A
#
# COMPACT_ATOMS: atom_id res chain seq x y z
N MET A 1 -11.34 -10.28 -19.31
CA MET A 1 -11.57 -10.18 -17.86
C MET A 1 -12.57 -9.07 -17.65
N LYS A 2 -13.73 -9.42 -17.07
CA LYS A 2 -14.79 -8.46 -16.77
C LYS A 2 -14.80 -8.13 -15.29
N VAL A 3 -14.81 -6.82 -14.97
CA VAL A 3 -14.77 -6.30 -13.62
C VAL A 3 -15.95 -5.38 -13.37
N VAL A 4 -16.71 -5.67 -12.33
CA VAL A 4 -17.83 -4.83 -11.89
C VAL A 4 -17.41 -4.05 -10.65
N ILE A 5 -17.53 -2.72 -10.69
CA ILE A 5 -17.18 -1.80 -9.61
C ILE A 5 -18.43 -1.09 -9.12
N VAL A 6 -18.68 -1.17 -7.81
CA VAL A 6 -19.80 -0.44 -7.17
C VAL A 6 -19.22 0.70 -6.32
N GLY A 7 -19.64 1.93 -6.69
CA GLY A 7 -19.16 3.16 -6.08
C GLY A 7 -17.97 3.77 -6.83
N ALA A 8 -18.23 4.89 -7.47
CA ALA A 8 -17.27 5.63 -8.29
C ALA A 8 -16.72 6.88 -7.60
N GLY A 9 -16.52 6.82 -6.30
CA GLY A 9 -15.72 7.80 -5.59
C GLY A 9 -14.26 7.81 -6.10
N THR A 10 -13.39 8.61 -5.48
CA THR A 10 -11.99 8.78 -5.91
C THR A 10 -11.27 7.47 -6.21
N LEU A 11 -11.41 6.46 -5.34
CA LEU A 11 -10.75 5.17 -5.52
C LEU A 11 -11.37 4.35 -6.64
N GLY A 12 -12.72 4.29 -6.69
CA GLY A 12 -13.44 3.52 -7.73
C GLY A 12 -13.19 4.06 -9.12
N LEU A 13 -13.20 5.39 -9.27
CA LEU A 13 -12.86 6.05 -10.53
C LEU A 13 -11.41 5.77 -10.97
N GLN A 14 -10.46 5.81 -10.04
CA GLN A 14 -9.07 5.53 -10.36
C GLN A 14 -8.87 4.08 -10.80
N ILE A 15 -9.47 3.11 -10.10
CA ILE A 15 -9.39 1.69 -10.49
C ILE A 15 -10.05 1.47 -11.85
N ALA A 16 -11.24 2.07 -12.10
CA ALA A 16 -11.91 1.97 -13.38
C ALA A 16 -11.05 2.51 -14.54
N ARG A 17 -10.36 3.66 -14.32
CA ARG A 17 -9.45 4.26 -15.29
C ARG A 17 -8.27 3.36 -15.63
N GLU A 18 -7.60 2.81 -14.61
CA GLU A 18 -6.46 1.91 -14.81
C GLU A 18 -6.86 0.63 -15.55
N LEU A 19 -8.00 0.04 -15.19
CA LEU A 19 -8.50 -1.18 -15.85
C LEU A 19 -8.95 -0.92 -17.29
N ALA A 20 -9.61 0.21 -17.56
CA ALA A 20 -10.00 0.60 -18.92
C ALA A 20 -8.77 0.87 -19.79
N ALA A 21 -7.73 1.50 -19.26
CA ALA A 21 -6.45 1.71 -19.95
C ALA A 21 -5.75 0.38 -20.31
N GLU A 22 -5.97 -0.68 -19.53
CA GLU A 22 -5.52 -2.04 -19.84
C GLU A 22 -6.46 -2.82 -20.77
N ASN A 23 -7.45 -2.16 -21.38
CA ASN A 23 -8.48 -2.79 -22.23
C ASN A 23 -9.24 -3.92 -21.52
N ARG A 24 -9.56 -3.75 -20.22
CA ARG A 24 -10.43 -4.66 -19.48
C ARG A 24 -11.88 -4.23 -19.66
N ASP A 25 -12.78 -5.21 -19.67
CA ASP A 25 -14.23 -4.97 -19.67
C ASP A 25 -14.66 -4.49 -18.29
N VAL A 26 -14.97 -3.20 -18.16
CA VAL A 26 -15.29 -2.54 -16.88
C VAL A 26 -16.74 -2.09 -16.87
N VAL A 27 -17.45 -2.48 -15.83
CA VAL A 27 -18.80 -1.99 -15.53
C VAL A 27 -18.78 -1.23 -14.21
N VAL A 28 -19.30 -0.01 -14.21
CA VAL A 28 -19.37 0.84 -13.02
C VAL A 28 -20.82 1.07 -12.64
N LEU A 29 -21.18 0.75 -11.39
CA LEU A 29 -22.47 1.10 -10.79
C LEU A 29 -22.27 2.28 -9.85
N GLU A 30 -22.87 3.43 -10.16
CA GLU A 30 -22.80 4.65 -9.34
C GLU A 30 -24.19 5.23 -9.13
N ARG A 31 -24.51 5.57 -7.89
CA ARG A 31 -25.82 6.10 -7.53
C ARG A 31 -26.05 7.56 -7.91
N ASN A 32 -24.97 8.34 -8.03
CA ASN A 32 -25.04 9.75 -8.38
C ASN A 32 -24.99 9.90 -9.91
N PRO A 33 -26.08 10.39 -10.55
CA PRO A 33 -26.15 10.50 -12.00
C PRO A 33 -25.09 11.45 -12.60
N ASP A 34 -24.73 12.53 -11.90
CA ASP A 34 -23.74 13.49 -12.39
C ASP A 34 -22.32 12.89 -12.40
N ILE A 35 -21.98 12.10 -11.36
CA ILE A 35 -20.72 11.35 -11.31
C ILE A 35 -20.71 10.28 -12.40
N ALA A 36 -21.76 9.52 -12.52
CA ALA A 36 -21.88 8.46 -13.54
C ALA A 36 -21.73 9.04 -14.95
N LYS A 37 -22.39 10.16 -15.26
CA LYS A 37 -22.28 10.85 -16.55
C LYS A 37 -20.84 11.35 -16.79
N GLY A 38 -20.17 11.87 -15.78
CA GLY A 38 -18.77 12.29 -15.89
C GLY A 38 -17.88 11.14 -16.31
N ILE A 39 -18.04 9.97 -15.68
CA ILE A 39 -17.25 8.76 -15.96
C ILE A 39 -17.52 8.24 -17.37
N ALA A 40 -18.79 8.14 -17.77
CA ALA A 40 -19.18 7.67 -19.10
C ALA A 40 -18.63 8.55 -20.24
N ASN A 41 -18.37 9.83 -19.97
CA ASN A 41 -17.75 10.74 -20.95
C ASN A 41 -16.21 10.66 -20.97
N GLU A 42 -15.60 10.15 -19.90
CA GLU A 42 -14.14 10.14 -19.72
C GLU A 42 -13.52 8.78 -20.02
N LEU A 43 -14.21 7.69 -19.69
CA LEU A 43 -13.67 6.34 -19.75
C LEU A 43 -14.45 5.46 -20.72
N ASP A 44 -13.73 4.59 -21.42
CA ASP A 44 -14.32 3.53 -22.23
C ASP A 44 -14.75 2.37 -21.30
N CYS A 45 -15.91 2.55 -20.64
CA CYS A 45 -16.51 1.55 -19.76
C CYS A 45 -18.04 1.70 -19.72
N LEU A 46 -18.73 0.63 -19.37
CA LEU A 46 -20.18 0.67 -19.17
C LEU A 46 -20.46 1.31 -17.80
N VAL A 47 -21.26 2.38 -17.79
CA VAL A 47 -21.67 3.04 -16.54
C VAL A 47 -23.17 2.96 -16.38
N THR A 48 -23.61 2.40 -15.25
CA THR A 48 -25.02 2.30 -14.88
C THR A 48 -25.30 3.18 -13.67
N VAL A 49 -26.34 4.00 -13.75
CA VAL A 49 -26.85 4.76 -12.61
C VAL A 49 -27.76 3.86 -11.80
N GLY A 50 -27.39 3.60 -10.54
CA GLY A 50 -28.17 2.71 -9.69
C GLY A 50 -27.53 2.51 -8.31
N ASN A 51 -28.11 1.60 -7.55
CA ASN A 51 -27.68 1.24 -6.21
C ASN A 51 -27.56 -0.30 -6.05
N LEU A 52 -27.42 -0.80 -4.83
CA LEU A 52 -27.24 -2.24 -4.59
C LEU A 52 -28.46 -3.09 -4.94
N ASP A 53 -29.64 -2.51 -5.10
CA ASP A 53 -30.85 -3.25 -5.48
C ASP A 53 -30.81 -3.59 -6.99
N ASP A 54 -29.98 -2.88 -7.76
CA ASP A 54 -29.85 -3.01 -9.21
C ASP A 54 -28.73 -3.99 -9.64
N LEU A 55 -28.12 -4.72 -8.67
CA LEU A 55 -27.02 -5.65 -8.93
C LEU A 55 -27.33 -6.75 -9.94
N GLY A 56 -28.62 -7.17 -10.05
CA GLY A 56 -29.05 -8.18 -11.00
C GLY A 56 -29.02 -7.73 -12.47
N GLU A 57 -28.92 -6.43 -12.75
CA GLU A 57 -29.06 -5.85 -14.08
C GLU A 57 -27.70 -5.48 -14.73
N ILE A 58 -26.58 -5.67 -14.03
CA ILE A 58 -25.26 -5.18 -14.47
C ILE A 58 -24.34 -6.29 -15.03
N GLY A 59 -24.90 -7.46 -15.34
CA GLY A 59 -24.18 -8.56 -16.00
C GLY A 59 -23.11 -9.20 -15.11
N LEU A 60 -23.48 -9.52 -13.87
CA LEU A 60 -22.61 -10.18 -12.89
C LEU A 60 -22.36 -11.66 -13.21
N GLU A 61 -23.22 -12.31 -14.01
CA GLU A 61 -23.09 -13.71 -14.38
C GLU A 61 -21.76 -14.03 -15.06
N ASP A 62 -21.27 -13.08 -15.86
CA ASP A 62 -20.03 -13.20 -16.63
C ASP A 62 -18.84 -12.46 -15.98
N ALA A 63 -19.05 -11.81 -14.86
CA ALA A 63 -17.99 -11.07 -14.20
C ALA A 63 -16.93 -12.00 -13.58
N ASP A 64 -15.67 -11.64 -13.71
CA ASP A 64 -14.56 -12.31 -13.02
C ASP A 64 -14.34 -11.72 -11.63
N TRP A 65 -14.60 -10.41 -11.49
CA TRP A 65 -14.41 -9.67 -10.23
C TRP A 65 -15.58 -8.74 -9.95
N PHE A 66 -15.93 -8.66 -8.68
CA PHE A 66 -16.85 -7.69 -8.10
C PHE A 66 -16.17 -6.89 -7.02
N ILE A 67 -16.14 -5.57 -7.16
CA ILE A 67 -15.40 -4.66 -6.27
C ILE A 67 -16.36 -3.64 -5.67
N ALA A 68 -16.63 -3.73 -4.37
CA ALA A 68 -17.49 -2.79 -3.64
C ALA A 68 -16.67 -1.71 -2.94
N LEU A 69 -16.77 -0.46 -3.41
CA LEU A 69 -15.97 0.70 -3.01
C LEU A 69 -16.81 1.88 -2.53
N THR A 70 -18.03 1.64 -2.06
CA THR A 70 -18.89 2.71 -1.55
C THR A 70 -18.31 3.36 -0.28
N GLY A 71 -18.95 4.42 0.19
CA GLY A 71 -18.58 5.08 1.45
C GLY A 71 -18.93 4.29 2.72
N SER A 72 -19.62 3.15 2.61
CA SER A 72 -20.12 2.35 3.74
C SER A 72 -19.53 0.95 3.76
N ASP A 73 -18.80 0.62 4.83
CA ASP A 73 -18.24 -0.72 5.05
C ASP A 73 -19.34 -1.80 5.06
N ASN A 74 -20.48 -1.51 5.72
CA ASN A 74 -21.60 -2.43 5.79
C ASN A 74 -22.19 -2.69 4.41
N ALA A 75 -22.40 -1.63 3.61
CA ALA A 75 -22.92 -1.76 2.27
C ALA A 75 -21.98 -2.58 1.37
N ASN A 76 -20.67 -2.36 1.49
CA ASN A 76 -19.67 -3.10 0.73
C ASN A 76 -19.65 -4.59 1.08
N ILE A 77 -19.73 -4.93 2.38
CA ILE A 77 -19.78 -6.32 2.84
C ILE A 77 -21.07 -7.00 2.39
N VAL A 78 -22.22 -6.32 2.56
CA VAL A 78 -23.53 -6.86 2.14
C VAL A 78 -23.56 -7.07 0.63
N ALA A 79 -23.08 -6.12 -0.18
CA ALA A 79 -23.02 -6.26 -1.62
C ALA A 79 -22.18 -7.48 -2.04
N CYS A 80 -20.99 -7.64 -1.46
CA CYS A 80 -20.16 -8.81 -1.73
C CYS A 80 -20.85 -10.11 -1.30
N GLY A 81 -21.55 -10.11 -0.16
CA GLY A 81 -22.30 -11.25 0.31
C GLY A 81 -23.42 -11.67 -0.64
N LEU A 82 -24.22 -10.70 -1.09
CA LEU A 82 -25.29 -10.95 -2.08
C LEU A 82 -24.74 -11.49 -3.38
N VAL A 83 -23.67 -10.90 -3.90
CA VAL A 83 -23.03 -11.38 -5.14
C VAL A 83 -22.48 -12.80 -4.98
N ALA A 84 -21.83 -13.08 -3.87
CA ALA A 84 -21.26 -14.40 -3.61
C ALA A 84 -22.30 -15.49 -3.40
N GLU A 85 -23.49 -15.15 -2.92
CA GLU A 85 -24.61 -16.08 -2.75
C GLU A 85 -25.35 -16.32 -4.07
N THR A 86 -25.47 -15.28 -4.91
CA THR A 86 -26.28 -15.32 -6.13
C THR A 86 -25.47 -15.80 -7.34
N PHE A 87 -24.19 -15.43 -7.42
CA PHE A 87 -23.32 -15.68 -8.56
C PHE A 87 -22.10 -16.48 -8.15
N SER A 88 -21.82 -17.59 -8.79
CA SER A 88 -20.70 -18.49 -8.43
C SER A 88 -19.35 -18.07 -9.01
N ARG A 89 -19.35 -17.22 -10.04
CA ARG A 89 -18.12 -16.86 -10.78
C ARG A 89 -17.31 -15.71 -10.17
N PRO A 90 -17.92 -14.56 -9.79
CA PRO A 90 -17.15 -13.40 -9.37
C PRO A 90 -16.39 -13.64 -8.08
N LYS A 91 -15.09 -13.28 -8.04
CA LYS A 91 -14.37 -13.03 -6.79
C LYS A 91 -14.72 -11.66 -6.26
N THR A 92 -14.87 -11.56 -4.96
CA THR A 92 -15.39 -10.34 -4.32
C THR A 92 -14.30 -9.60 -3.55
N ILE A 93 -14.27 -8.26 -3.72
CA ILE A 93 -13.40 -7.36 -2.97
C ILE A 93 -14.27 -6.30 -2.30
N ALA A 94 -14.17 -6.16 -0.98
CA ALA A 94 -14.85 -5.11 -0.24
C ALA A 94 -13.86 -4.09 0.34
N ARG A 95 -14.10 -2.80 0.11
CA ARG A 95 -13.45 -1.76 0.88
C ARG A 95 -14.01 -1.72 2.29
N VAL A 96 -13.16 -1.94 3.30
CA VAL A 96 -13.54 -1.96 4.70
C VAL A 96 -12.49 -1.23 5.53
N ARG A 97 -12.91 -0.22 6.26
CA ARG A 97 -12.05 0.60 7.13
C ARG A 97 -12.08 0.17 8.59
N SER A 98 -13.18 -0.48 8.99
CA SER A 98 -13.39 -0.90 10.37
C SER A 98 -12.41 -2.00 10.79
N PRO A 99 -11.60 -1.78 11.84
CA PRO A 99 -10.69 -2.80 12.37
C PRO A 99 -11.42 -4.06 12.85
N TYR A 100 -12.68 -3.92 13.28
CA TYR A 100 -13.51 -5.04 13.73
C TYR A 100 -13.69 -6.06 12.59
N PHE A 101 -14.17 -5.64 11.43
CA PHE A 101 -14.38 -6.55 10.29
C PHE A 101 -13.07 -7.12 9.76
N ILE A 102 -12.00 -6.33 9.72
CA ILE A 102 -10.67 -6.79 9.33
C ILE A 102 -10.19 -7.90 10.26
N SER A 103 -10.39 -7.75 11.58
CA SER A 103 -10.02 -8.78 12.56
C SER A 103 -10.84 -10.08 12.42
N LEU A 104 -12.08 -10.00 11.95
CA LEU A 104 -12.91 -11.17 11.70
C LEU A 104 -12.42 -11.94 10.48
N GLN A 105 -11.97 -11.28 9.42
CA GLN A 105 -11.45 -11.95 8.23
C GLN A 105 -10.16 -12.73 8.55
N SER A 106 -9.28 -12.18 9.38
CA SER A 106 -8.06 -12.90 9.77
C SER A 106 -8.31 -14.23 10.50
N ARG A 107 -9.51 -14.42 11.04
CA ARG A 107 -9.95 -15.65 11.71
C ARG A 107 -10.71 -16.62 10.81
N LYS A 108 -11.19 -16.16 9.65
CA LYS A 108 -12.00 -16.95 8.70
C LYS A 108 -11.46 -16.73 7.29
N ARG A 109 -11.45 -17.78 6.47
CA ARG A 109 -11.03 -17.67 5.06
C ARG A 109 -11.89 -16.72 4.23
N ARG A 110 -13.16 -16.56 4.59
CA ARG A 110 -14.14 -15.75 3.87
C ARG A 110 -15.10 -15.11 4.88
N LEU A 111 -15.26 -13.79 4.84
CA LEU A 111 -16.16 -13.06 5.70
C LEU A 111 -17.42 -12.71 4.92
N LEU A 112 -18.56 -13.37 5.22
CA LEU A 112 -19.86 -13.04 4.62
C LEU A 112 -19.80 -12.88 3.08
N GLY A 113 -19.14 -13.82 2.38
CA GLY A 113 -19.01 -13.75 0.93
C GLY A 113 -17.88 -12.84 0.41
N VAL A 114 -17.14 -12.16 1.27
CA VAL A 114 -15.99 -11.33 0.89
C VAL A 114 -14.74 -12.19 0.77
N ASP A 115 -14.14 -12.26 -0.42
CA ASP A 115 -12.87 -12.96 -0.62
C ASP A 115 -11.68 -12.10 -0.17
N TYR A 116 -11.69 -10.81 -0.48
CA TYR A 116 -10.61 -9.88 -0.15
C TYR A 116 -11.14 -8.60 0.49
N ILE A 117 -10.51 -8.18 1.59
CA ILE A 117 -10.75 -6.87 2.19
C ILE A 117 -9.65 -5.91 1.74
N LEU A 118 -10.06 -4.73 1.28
CA LEU A 118 -9.21 -3.62 0.93
C LEU A 118 -9.38 -2.49 1.95
N ASN A 119 -8.29 -2.09 2.60
CA ASN A 119 -8.24 -0.90 3.46
C ASN A 119 -7.16 0.06 2.95
N PRO A 120 -7.46 0.94 1.99
CA PRO A 120 -6.48 1.84 1.39
C PRO A 120 -5.82 2.78 2.41
N GLU A 121 -6.57 3.21 3.41
CA GLU A 121 -6.05 4.09 4.45
C GLU A 121 -4.99 3.39 5.32
N ALA A 122 -5.19 2.12 5.65
CA ALA A 122 -4.24 1.33 6.42
C ALA A 122 -2.98 1.00 5.59
N GLU A 123 -3.14 0.57 4.35
CA GLU A 123 -2.02 0.28 3.45
C GLU A 123 -1.15 1.52 3.22
N THR A 124 -1.78 2.66 2.96
CA THR A 124 -1.06 3.93 2.79
C THR A 124 -0.37 4.36 4.09
N ALA A 125 -1.05 4.22 5.24
CA ALA A 125 -0.47 4.56 6.53
C ALA A 125 0.75 3.70 6.86
N GLN A 126 0.70 2.40 6.58
CA GLN A 126 1.82 1.49 6.73
C GLN A 126 2.98 1.85 5.79
N ALA A 127 2.69 2.23 4.55
CA ALA A 127 3.71 2.70 3.61
C ALA A 127 4.40 3.97 4.12
N VAL A 128 3.63 4.94 4.60
CA VAL A 128 4.16 6.18 5.21
C VAL A 128 4.97 5.88 6.47
N ALA A 129 4.46 5.03 7.36
CA ALA A 129 5.19 4.63 8.58
C ALA A 129 6.51 3.94 8.24
N ARG A 130 6.52 3.05 7.24
CA ARG A 130 7.76 2.42 6.74
C ARG A 130 8.77 3.46 6.27
N ILE A 131 8.36 4.46 5.51
CA ILE A 131 9.23 5.54 5.04
C ILE A 131 9.80 6.32 6.24
N ILE A 132 8.97 6.66 7.22
CA ILE A 132 9.38 7.42 8.41
C ILE A 132 10.35 6.64 9.27
N PHE A 133 10.06 5.37 9.58
CA PHE A 133 10.92 4.55 10.45
C PHE A 133 12.23 4.13 9.79
N ARG A 134 12.22 3.89 8.47
CA ARG A 134 13.36 3.33 7.75
C ARG A 134 14.20 4.36 7.00
N GLY A 135 13.73 5.62 6.94
CA GLY A 135 14.33 6.64 6.08
C GLY A 135 14.02 6.42 4.60
N MET A 136 14.20 7.46 3.79
CA MET A 136 13.82 7.46 2.37
C MET A 136 14.68 6.57 1.45
N SER A 137 15.63 5.81 2.00
CA SER A 137 16.69 5.18 1.20
C SER A 137 16.51 3.70 0.86
N SER A 138 15.44 3.02 1.29
CA SER A 138 15.30 1.61 0.94
C SER A 138 13.84 1.17 0.72
N GLU A 139 13.54 0.74 -0.50
CA GLU A 139 12.36 -0.09 -0.75
C GLU A 139 12.64 -1.49 -0.20
N ILE A 140 11.70 -2.04 0.57
CA ILE A 140 11.82 -3.39 1.14
C ILE A 140 10.62 -4.21 0.70
N ILE A 141 10.91 -5.35 0.09
CA ILE A 141 9.92 -6.37 -0.27
C ILE A 141 10.14 -7.56 0.66
N ASP A 142 9.12 -7.89 1.46
CA ASP A 142 9.13 -9.05 2.34
C ASP A 142 8.66 -10.29 1.57
N VAL A 143 9.49 -11.31 1.48
CA VAL A 143 9.11 -12.65 1.00
C VAL A 143 8.82 -13.51 2.22
N LYS A 144 7.59 -13.39 2.74
CA LYS A 144 7.18 -13.94 4.04
C LYS A 144 7.35 -15.46 4.13
N GLU A 145 7.03 -16.17 3.05
CA GLU A 145 7.11 -17.63 2.98
C GLU A 145 8.54 -18.15 3.12
N ALA A 146 9.52 -17.36 2.68
CA ALA A 146 10.94 -17.71 2.74
C ALA A 146 11.68 -17.07 3.92
N GLY A 147 11.04 -16.19 4.67
CA GLY A 147 11.67 -15.48 5.79
C GLY A 147 12.78 -14.49 5.37
N ILE A 148 12.83 -14.09 4.10
CA ILE A 148 13.85 -13.21 3.53
C ILE A 148 13.25 -11.88 3.07
N GLN A 149 14.13 -10.90 2.92
CA GLN A 149 13.79 -9.57 2.40
C GLN A 149 14.64 -9.23 1.19
N LEU A 150 14.01 -8.60 0.19
CA LEU A 150 14.71 -7.89 -0.87
C LEU A 150 14.69 -6.40 -0.50
N ARG A 151 15.88 -5.79 -0.41
CA ARG A 151 16.04 -4.36 -0.11
C ARG A 151 16.74 -3.67 -1.26
N LYS A 152 16.22 -2.53 -1.66
CA LYS A 152 16.80 -1.63 -2.67
C LYS A 152 17.42 -0.45 -1.95
N LEU A 153 18.68 -0.16 -2.21
CA LEU A 153 19.38 1.00 -1.65
C LEU A 153 20.16 1.73 -2.74
N ARG A 154 20.44 2.99 -2.50
CA ARG A 154 21.38 3.75 -3.30
C ARG A 154 22.75 3.78 -2.62
N ALA A 155 23.80 3.37 -3.30
CA ALA A 155 25.16 3.55 -2.83
C ALA A 155 25.49 5.05 -2.74
N SER A 156 26.14 5.48 -1.69
CA SER A 156 26.57 6.87 -1.47
C SER A 156 28.07 6.91 -1.21
N GLU A 157 28.70 8.08 -1.39
CA GLU A 157 30.16 8.26 -1.18
C GLU A 157 30.59 7.89 0.26
N ASP A 158 29.74 8.14 1.25
CA ASP A 158 29.97 7.75 2.65
C ASP A 158 29.53 6.31 2.94
N GLY A 159 29.04 5.59 1.92
CA GLY A 159 28.55 4.23 2.02
C GLY A 159 29.66 3.19 2.07
N ARG A 160 29.28 1.98 2.43
CA ARG A 160 30.19 0.82 2.50
C ARG A 160 30.46 0.20 1.12
N PHE A 161 29.74 0.62 0.10
CA PHE A 161 29.76 0.06 -1.22
C PHE A 161 30.71 0.79 -2.20
N PRO A 162 30.64 2.11 -2.38
CA PRO A 162 31.40 2.79 -3.42
C PRO A 162 32.88 2.52 -3.36
N GLY A 163 33.48 2.23 -4.51
CA GLY A 163 34.91 1.95 -4.68
C GLY A 163 35.35 0.56 -4.22
N LYS A 164 34.46 -0.29 -3.73
CA LYS A 164 34.77 -1.66 -3.31
C LYS A 164 34.15 -2.68 -4.23
N SER A 165 34.81 -3.82 -4.37
CA SER A 165 34.23 -4.99 -5.03
C SER A 165 33.20 -5.69 -4.14
N LEU A 166 32.31 -6.47 -4.73
CA LEU A 166 31.34 -7.29 -4.00
C LEU A 166 32.05 -8.26 -3.04
N SER A 167 33.20 -8.81 -3.45
CA SER A 167 34.01 -9.70 -2.60
C SER A 167 34.56 -8.97 -1.36
N GLU A 168 35.03 -7.72 -1.50
CA GLU A 168 35.50 -6.92 -0.38
C GLU A 168 34.36 -6.53 0.56
N VAL A 169 33.22 -6.17 0.03
CA VAL A 169 32.02 -5.87 0.85
C VAL A 169 31.64 -7.12 1.65
N ARG A 170 31.55 -8.29 1.02
CA ARG A 170 31.24 -9.57 1.71
C ARG A 170 32.27 -9.92 2.77
N SER A 171 33.54 -9.65 2.53
CA SER A 171 34.61 -9.92 3.49
C SER A 171 34.54 -9.01 4.70
N SER A 172 34.07 -7.77 4.53
CA SER A 172 34.00 -6.76 5.60
C SER A 172 32.74 -6.86 6.46
N VAL A 173 31.63 -7.36 5.93
CA VAL A 173 30.30 -7.28 6.58
C VAL A 173 29.70 -8.65 6.87
N GLY A 174 30.15 -9.70 6.18
CA GLY A 174 29.59 -11.05 6.28
C GLY A 174 29.12 -11.58 4.93
N ARG A 175 28.82 -12.87 4.86
CA ARG A 175 28.46 -13.56 3.63
C ARG A 175 26.97 -13.90 3.51
N ASP A 176 26.18 -13.60 4.52
CA ASP A 176 24.80 -14.07 4.65
C ASP A 176 23.78 -13.19 3.91
N PHE A 177 24.22 -12.60 2.80
CA PHE A 177 23.38 -11.86 1.88
C PHE A 177 23.78 -12.08 0.41
N MET A 178 22.84 -11.86 -0.47
CA MET A 178 23.05 -11.89 -1.92
C MET A 178 22.83 -10.49 -2.51
N VAL A 179 23.58 -10.15 -3.55
CA VAL A 179 23.32 -8.98 -4.41
C VAL A 179 22.83 -9.52 -5.75
N PRO A 180 21.53 -9.68 -5.96
CA PRO A 180 21.00 -10.23 -7.20
C PRO A 180 21.13 -9.28 -8.38
N ALA A 181 21.12 -7.95 -8.13
CA ALA A 181 21.19 -6.96 -9.19
C ALA A 181 21.74 -5.61 -8.70
N VAL A 182 22.30 -4.87 -9.64
CA VAL A 182 22.71 -3.46 -9.50
C VAL A 182 22.16 -2.70 -10.70
N ILE A 183 21.57 -1.52 -10.49
CA ILE A 183 21.21 -0.60 -11.57
C ILE A 183 22.18 0.56 -11.53
N ARG A 184 22.87 0.79 -12.65
CA ARG A 184 23.77 1.90 -12.91
C ARG A 184 23.31 2.64 -14.15
N GLU A 185 23.08 3.94 -14.04
CA GLU A 185 22.62 4.79 -15.15
C GLU A 185 21.36 4.26 -15.89
N GLY A 186 20.50 3.53 -15.16
CA GLY A 186 19.29 2.93 -15.72
C GLY A 186 19.46 1.53 -16.30
N GLU A 187 20.69 1.02 -16.42
CA GLU A 187 20.97 -0.33 -16.88
C GLU A 187 21.11 -1.33 -15.72
N LEU A 188 20.55 -2.51 -15.90
CA LEU A 188 20.59 -3.58 -14.90
C LEU A 188 21.81 -4.48 -15.14
N HIS A 189 22.62 -4.64 -14.08
CA HIS A 189 23.79 -5.51 -14.05
C HIS A 189 23.61 -6.62 -13.01
N ILE A 190 24.04 -7.83 -13.37
CA ILE A 190 24.16 -8.94 -12.41
C ILE A 190 25.62 -8.94 -11.91
N PRO A 191 25.87 -8.56 -10.65
CA PRO A 191 27.23 -8.38 -10.18
C PRO A 191 27.93 -9.71 -9.92
N SER A 192 29.18 -9.82 -10.38
CA SER A 192 30.12 -10.87 -9.97
C SER A 192 30.89 -10.44 -8.72
N GLY A 193 31.70 -11.34 -8.14
CA GLY A 193 32.56 -11.02 -6.99
C GLY A 193 33.49 -9.82 -7.20
N ASN A 194 33.91 -9.60 -8.45
CA ASN A 194 34.81 -8.51 -8.86
C ASN A 194 34.09 -7.22 -9.25
N HIS A 195 32.75 -7.20 -9.20
CA HIS A 195 31.97 -6.01 -9.52
C HIS A 195 32.30 -4.89 -8.54
N ILE A 196 32.79 -3.77 -9.03
CA ILE A 196 33.08 -2.57 -8.21
C ILE A 196 31.84 -1.68 -8.20
N PHE A 197 31.37 -1.36 -7.02
CA PHE A 197 30.25 -0.45 -6.84
C PHE A 197 30.67 1.00 -7.02
N GLU A 198 29.79 1.79 -7.65
CA GLU A 198 29.97 3.24 -7.82
C GLU A 198 28.97 4.03 -6.98
N SER A 199 29.31 5.30 -6.74
CA SER A 199 28.38 6.23 -6.12
C SER A 199 27.12 6.36 -6.98
N ASN A 200 25.94 6.33 -6.33
CA ASN A 200 24.62 6.34 -6.97
C ASN A 200 24.15 5.01 -7.59
N ASP A 201 24.93 3.94 -7.59
CA ASP A 201 24.39 2.62 -7.93
C ASP A 201 23.17 2.32 -7.09
N ILE A 202 22.15 1.75 -7.72
CA ILE A 202 21.00 1.19 -7.01
C ILE A 202 21.30 -0.30 -6.81
N VAL A 203 21.53 -0.68 -5.56
CA VAL A 203 21.92 -2.04 -5.19
C VAL A 203 20.72 -2.78 -4.62
N PHE A 204 20.43 -3.95 -5.15
CA PHE A 204 19.43 -4.85 -4.56
C PHE A 204 20.14 -5.87 -3.67
N LEU A 205 19.60 -6.06 -2.47
CA LEU A 205 20.14 -6.97 -1.47
C LEU A 205 19.06 -7.96 -1.04
N LEU A 206 19.37 -9.23 -1.03
CA LEU A 206 18.49 -10.31 -0.61
C LEU A 206 19.13 -11.05 0.58
N GLY A 207 18.38 -11.26 1.64
CA GLY A 207 18.85 -11.98 2.83
C GLY A 207 17.85 -11.93 3.98
N GLU A 208 18.23 -12.53 5.10
CA GLU A 208 17.43 -12.45 6.32
C GLU A 208 17.39 -11.02 6.86
N PRO A 209 16.25 -10.58 7.44
CA PRO A 209 16.10 -9.21 7.96
C PRO A 209 17.22 -8.79 8.90
N LYS A 210 17.62 -9.68 9.82
CA LYS A 210 18.67 -9.42 10.82
C LYS A 210 20.04 -9.18 10.19
N GLU A 211 20.38 -9.95 9.17
CA GLU A 211 21.67 -9.84 8.47
C GLU A 211 21.72 -8.57 7.62
N LEU A 212 20.61 -8.27 6.93
CA LEU A 212 20.49 -6.99 6.22
C LEU A 212 20.53 -5.78 7.15
N ASP A 213 19.96 -5.88 8.37
CA ASP A 213 20.06 -4.83 9.38
C ASP A 213 21.50 -4.60 9.84
N ARG A 214 22.31 -5.65 9.99
CA ARG A 214 23.75 -5.54 10.29
C ARG A 214 24.53 -4.85 9.17
N LEU A 215 24.24 -5.20 7.92
CA LEU A 215 24.83 -4.57 6.73
C LEU A 215 24.61 -3.07 6.73
N PHE A 216 23.42 -2.62 7.06
CA PHE A 216 23.07 -1.20 7.04
C PHE A 216 23.49 -0.45 8.29
N GLY A 217 23.98 -1.16 9.32
CA GLY A 217 24.25 -0.56 10.62
C GLY A 217 22.99 -0.01 11.28
N TYR A 218 21.82 -0.54 10.92
CA TYR A 218 20.55 -0.16 11.53
C TYR A 218 20.49 -0.49 13.01
N SER A 219 21.28 -1.46 13.49
CA SER A 219 21.46 -1.69 14.92
C SER A 219 22.09 -0.49 15.67
N ASN A 220 22.78 0.43 14.95
CA ASN A 220 23.38 1.63 15.55
C ASN A 220 22.76 2.95 15.06
N ARG A 221 21.99 2.94 13.95
CA ARG A 221 21.11 4.05 13.53
C ARG A 221 19.62 3.73 13.77
N ALA A 222 19.32 2.75 14.60
CA ALA A 222 18.05 2.65 15.34
C ALA A 222 17.77 3.92 16.17
N GLY A 223 18.40 4.96 15.81
CA GLY A 223 18.40 6.21 16.46
C GLY A 223 18.25 7.43 15.59
N LEU A 224 17.65 7.37 14.44
CA LEU A 224 16.75 8.45 14.07
C LEU A 224 15.50 8.27 14.96
N LYS A 225 15.68 8.44 16.27
CA LYS A 225 14.57 8.70 17.17
C LYS A 225 13.84 9.86 16.52
N LEU A 226 12.69 9.57 15.95
CA LEU A 226 11.80 10.60 15.45
C LEU A 226 11.54 11.54 16.63
N ARG A 227 12.28 12.66 16.68
CA ARG A 227 12.20 13.58 17.81
C ARG A 227 10.98 14.47 17.71
N ARG A 228 10.60 14.81 16.48
CA ARG A 228 9.44 15.65 16.20
C ARG A 228 8.85 15.28 14.87
N MET A 229 7.54 15.22 14.81
CA MET A 229 6.77 15.11 13.58
C MET A 229 5.73 16.21 13.56
N LEU A 230 5.57 16.86 12.43
CA LEU A 230 4.48 17.79 12.17
C LEU A 230 3.55 17.14 11.14
N GLN A 231 2.30 16.94 11.54
CA GLN A 231 1.29 16.37 10.66
C GLN A 231 0.21 17.40 10.36
N PHE A 232 -0.05 17.62 9.08
CA PHE A 232 -1.18 18.40 8.61
C PHE A 232 -2.30 17.46 8.18
N GLY A 233 -3.49 17.66 8.74
CA GLY A 233 -4.66 16.83 8.49
C GLY A 233 -4.79 15.64 9.46
N ALA A 234 -5.96 15.57 10.10
CA ALA A 234 -6.32 14.51 11.06
C ALA A 234 -7.53 13.70 10.56
N GLY A 235 -7.67 13.55 9.26
CA GLY A 235 -8.65 12.66 8.64
C GLY A 235 -8.36 11.18 8.93
N ALA A 236 -9.07 10.28 8.26
CA ALA A 236 -8.93 8.83 8.48
C ALA A 236 -7.48 8.36 8.27
N LEU A 237 -6.84 8.76 7.18
CA LEU A 237 -5.45 8.42 6.87
C LEU A 237 -4.48 8.97 7.94
N GLY A 238 -4.60 10.26 8.30
CA GLY A 238 -3.70 10.86 9.29
C GLY A 238 -3.76 10.17 10.65
N ARG A 239 -4.97 9.80 11.11
CA ARG A 239 -5.13 9.02 12.34
C ARG A 239 -4.52 7.62 12.23
N GLN A 240 -4.63 6.99 11.08
CA GLN A 240 -4.05 5.67 10.87
C GLN A 240 -2.52 5.73 10.85
N VAL A 241 -1.91 6.75 10.22
CA VAL A 241 -0.45 6.98 10.28
C VAL A 241 0.04 7.12 11.72
N LEU A 242 -0.68 7.89 12.55
CA LEU A 242 -0.31 8.02 13.98
C LEU A 242 -0.36 6.68 14.72
N ARG A 243 -1.37 5.84 14.45
CA ARG A 243 -1.47 4.49 15.03
C ARG A 243 -0.30 3.61 14.63
N GLU A 244 0.05 3.61 13.35
CA GLU A 244 1.20 2.84 12.83
C GLU A 244 2.54 3.30 13.45
N LEU A 245 2.63 4.60 13.77
CA LEU A 245 3.80 5.18 14.46
C LEU A 245 3.79 4.95 15.98
N GLY A 246 2.78 4.25 16.52
CA GLY A 246 2.66 4.01 17.96
C GLY A 246 2.24 5.23 18.77
N VAL A 247 1.74 6.28 18.11
CA VAL A 247 1.25 7.48 18.79
C VAL A 247 -0.18 7.25 19.28
N PRO A 248 -0.47 7.43 20.58
CA PRO A 248 -1.82 7.28 21.10
C PRO A 248 -2.78 8.27 20.42
N VAL A 249 -3.76 7.76 19.71
CA VAL A 249 -4.82 8.56 19.10
C VAL A 249 -6.04 8.48 20.02
N LEU A 250 -6.32 9.57 20.74
CA LEU A 250 -7.53 9.65 21.55
C LEU A 250 -8.74 9.85 20.64
N GLU A 251 -9.74 8.99 20.76
CA GLU A 251 -10.96 9.06 19.95
C GLU A 251 -11.81 10.30 20.22
N LYS A 252 -11.65 10.91 21.40
CA LYS A 252 -12.31 12.16 21.80
C LYS A 252 -11.29 13.16 22.31
N GLY A 253 -10.85 14.05 21.43
CA GLY A 253 -10.02 15.21 21.78
C GLY A 253 -8.53 14.98 21.60
N TYR A 254 -7.95 15.73 20.71
CA TYR A 254 -6.52 15.76 20.48
C TYR A 254 -5.85 16.53 21.62
N SER A 255 -4.77 16.00 22.22
CA SER A 255 -3.87 16.80 23.03
C SER A 255 -3.18 17.80 22.11
N ARG A 256 -3.78 18.99 21.98
CA ARG A 256 -3.18 20.13 21.33
C ARG A 256 -2.06 20.68 22.23
N LYS A 257 -0.83 20.28 22.05
CA LYS A 257 0.23 21.27 22.26
C LYS A 257 0.12 22.23 21.07
N LYS A 258 -0.47 23.40 21.29
CA LYS A 258 -0.61 24.46 20.30
C LYS A 258 0.75 24.72 19.67
N VAL A 259 0.88 24.47 18.37
CA VAL A 259 1.86 25.17 17.55
C VAL A 259 1.30 26.59 17.49
N LYS A 260 1.89 27.49 18.28
CA LYS A 260 1.46 28.89 18.36
C LYS A 260 1.51 29.47 16.96
N ASP A 261 0.36 29.98 16.53
CA ASP A 261 0.13 31.10 15.63
C ASP A 261 0.36 30.99 14.12
N LYS A 262 0.66 29.82 13.51
CA LYS A 262 0.81 29.82 12.03
C LYS A 262 0.11 28.70 11.24
N ALA A 263 -0.45 27.71 11.88
CA ALA A 263 -1.15 26.63 11.15
C ALA A 263 -2.22 25.96 12.03
N PRO A 264 -3.51 26.34 11.90
CA PRO A 264 -4.59 25.86 12.75
C PRO A 264 -4.89 24.36 12.65
N ASN A 265 -4.43 23.68 11.61
CA ASN A 265 -4.68 22.26 11.33
C ASN A 265 -3.43 21.37 11.50
N ALA A 266 -2.35 21.89 12.09
CA ALA A 266 -1.12 21.12 12.31
C ALA A 266 -1.09 20.48 13.70
N LEU A 267 -0.68 19.21 13.77
CA LEU A 267 -0.42 18.48 14.99
C LEU A 267 1.10 18.25 15.12
N SER A 268 1.68 18.61 16.27
CA SER A 268 3.07 18.37 16.57
C SER A 268 3.17 17.30 17.65
N PHE A 269 4.02 16.29 17.42
CA PHE A 269 4.29 15.21 18.34
C PHE A 269 5.77 15.23 18.71
N ASN A 270 6.06 15.05 20.01
CA ASN A 270 7.41 14.78 20.51
C ASN A 270 7.48 13.28 20.87
N PHE A 271 8.47 12.59 20.38
CA PHE A 271 8.73 11.17 20.64
C PHE A 271 9.87 11.01 21.61
#